data_4a460770e9c3fe71d6146cf0eff5f4f4
#
_entry.id   4a460770e9c3fe71d6146cf0eff5f4f4
#
_cell.length_a   1.000
_cell.length_b   1.000
_cell.length_c   1.000
_cell.angle_alpha   90.00
_cell.angle_beta   90.00
_cell.angle_gamma   90.00
#
_symmetry.space_group_name_H-M   'P 1'
#
loop_
_entity.id
_entity.type
_entity.pdbx_description
1 polymer ?
#
loop_
_entity_poly.entity_id
_entity_poly.type
_entity_poly.pdbx_seq_one_letter_code
_entity_poly.pdbx_strand_id
1 'polypeptide(L)'
;MQKRVPGVTEAALERFVVRAKKKVGLSGAVSVLITSSREMRELNYRFRRKNEATDVLSFPALRGVVTRFAGDVAISAEIASANAKRLGHSAAEEVKILVLHGVLHLSGYDHERDHGEMARTEVSLRKEMRLPAGLIERREELNRKDREGAQRTRRKAAATGGVVTGRRRRALSRGARVRATRASSSGAKRARAR
;
A
#
# COMPACT_ATOMS: atom_id res chain seq x y z
N MET A 1 -17.48 -9.71 14.13
CA MET A 1 -16.46 -8.66 14.45
C MET A 1 -15.70 -9.08 15.71
N GLN A 2 -14.38 -9.20 15.64
CA GLN A 2 -13.52 -9.50 16.80
C GLN A 2 -13.17 -8.24 17.61
N LYS A 3 -13.15 -7.07 16.96
CA LYS A 3 -12.95 -5.76 17.59
C LYS A 3 -14.10 -4.82 17.28
N ARG A 4 -14.49 -4.02 18.27
CA ARG A 4 -15.54 -3.00 18.10
C ARG A 4 -14.91 -1.69 17.61
N VAL A 5 -15.59 -1.04 16.67
CA VAL A 5 -15.27 0.31 16.19
C VAL A 5 -16.48 1.22 16.46
N PRO A 6 -16.29 2.39 17.07
CA PRO A 6 -17.40 3.31 17.35
C PRO A 6 -18.24 3.62 16.10
N GLY A 7 -19.56 3.54 16.23
CA GLY A 7 -20.49 3.80 15.13
C GLY A 7 -20.63 2.70 14.08
N VAL A 8 -19.91 1.58 14.22
CA VAL A 8 -20.03 0.41 13.32
C VAL A 8 -20.89 -0.64 13.99
N THR A 9 -22.01 -0.97 13.36
CA THR A 9 -22.84 -2.13 13.72
C THR A 9 -22.77 -3.17 12.61
N GLU A 10 -22.93 -4.43 12.96
CA GLU A 10 -22.86 -5.56 12.02
C GLU A 10 -23.91 -5.40 10.91
N ALA A 11 -25.14 -5.11 11.30
CA ALA A 11 -26.23 -4.90 10.34
C ALA A 11 -26.01 -3.68 9.39
N ALA A 12 -25.41 -2.60 9.89
CA ALA A 12 -25.08 -1.45 9.04
C ALA A 12 -23.96 -1.76 8.06
N LEU A 13 -22.96 -2.52 8.52
CA LEU A 13 -21.84 -2.96 7.69
C LEU A 13 -22.28 -3.94 6.60
N GLU A 14 -23.12 -4.91 6.96
CA GLU A 14 -23.70 -5.87 6.02
C GLU A 14 -24.48 -5.17 4.91
N ARG A 15 -25.42 -4.25 5.27
CA ARG A 15 -26.13 -3.45 4.27
C ARG A 15 -25.21 -2.65 3.36
N PHE A 16 -24.12 -2.12 3.93
CA PHE A 16 -23.14 -1.40 3.14
C PHE A 16 -22.40 -2.31 2.16
N VAL A 17 -21.94 -3.49 2.59
CA VAL A 17 -21.28 -4.49 1.75
C VAL A 17 -22.19 -4.93 0.59
N VAL A 18 -23.46 -5.24 0.88
CA VAL A 18 -24.44 -5.62 -0.15
C VAL A 18 -24.58 -4.51 -1.20
N ARG A 19 -24.69 -3.25 -0.77
CA ARG A 19 -24.78 -2.11 -1.68
C ARG A 19 -23.51 -1.92 -2.50
N ALA A 20 -22.34 -1.99 -1.88
CA ALA A 20 -21.04 -1.87 -2.55
C ALA A 20 -20.87 -2.94 -3.62
N LYS A 21 -21.11 -4.20 -3.29
CA LYS A 21 -21.04 -5.34 -4.22
C LYS A 21 -21.94 -5.15 -5.43
N LYS A 22 -23.19 -4.74 -5.20
CA LYS A 22 -24.17 -4.49 -6.30
C LYS A 22 -23.66 -3.44 -7.28
N LYS A 23 -22.99 -2.39 -6.78
CA LYS A 23 -22.46 -1.29 -7.60
C LYS A 23 -21.29 -1.72 -8.51
N VAL A 24 -20.49 -2.67 -8.07
CA VAL A 24 -19.34 -3.17 -8.85
C VAL A 24 -19.64 -4.50 -9.55
N GLY A 25 -20.87 -4.99 -9.50
CA GLY A 25 -21.24 -6.28 -10.12
C GLY A 25 -20.61 -7.50 -9.48
N LEU A 26 -20.15 -7.42 -8.22
CA LEU A 26 -19.49 -8.53 -7.53
C LEU A 26 -20.52 -9.55 -7.04
N SER A 27 -20.47 -10.77 -7.59
CA SER A 27 -21.27 -11.90 -7.16
C SER A 27 -20.63 -12.65 -6.00
N GLY A 28 -21.42 -13.44 -5.24
CA GLY A 28 -20.96 -14.22 -4.10
C GLY A 28 -20.95 -13.44 -2.77
N ALA A 29 -20.76 -14.14 -1.67
CA ALA A 29 -20.67 -13.55 -0.33
C ALA A 29 -19.29 -12.88 -0.13
N VAL A 30 -19.26 -11.76 0.60
CA VAL A 30 -18.04 -11.12 1.09
C VAL A 30 -18.07 -11.18 2.60
N SER A 31 -17.01 -11.73 3.21
CA SER A 31 -16.79 -11.71 4.65
C SER A 31 -15.97 -10.47 5.02
N VAL A 32 -16.35 -9.79 6.11
CA VAL A 32 -15.59 -8.65 6.63
C VAL A 32 -15.17 -8.93 8.07
N LEU A 33 -13.86 -8.99 8.28
CA LEU A 33 -13.22 -9.17 9.58
C LEU A 33 -12.69 -7.82 10.07
N ILE A 34 -13.23 -7.31 11.19
CA ILE A 34 -12.61 -6.18 11.90
C ILE A 34 -11.82 -6.76 13.07
N THR A 35 -10.51 -6.53 13.07
CA THR A 35 -9.59 -7.14 14.01
C THR A 35 -8.51 -6.17 14.50
N SER A 36 -7.53 -6.64 15.28
CA SER A 36 -6.45 -5.83 15.82
C SER A 36 -5.32 -5.60 14.81
N SER A 37 -4.54 -4.52 15.00
CA SER A 37 -3.33 -4.26 14.22
C SER A 37 -2.30 -5.39 14.35
N ARG A 38 -2.26 -6.08 15.49
CA ARG A 38 -1.41 -7.25 15.70
C ARG A 38 -1.80 -8.39 14.75
N GLU A 39 -3.07 -8.76 14.72
CA GLU A 39 -3.57 -9.82 13.83
C GLU A 39 -3.42 -9.42 12.36
N MET A 40 -3.64 -8.14 12.01
CA MET A 40 -3.39 -7.64 10.66
C MET A 40 -1.92 -7.76 10.25
N ARG A 41 -0.97 -7.53 11.16
CA ARG A 41 0.45 -7.76 10.92
C ARG A 41 0.75 -9.24 10.66
N GLU A 42 0.15 -10.15 11.44
CA GLU A 42 0.30 -11.60 11.27
C GLU A 42 -0.26 -12.05 9.91
N LEU A 43 -1.45 -11.55 9.52
CA LEU A 43 -2.04 -11.81 8.20
C LEU A 43 -1.15 -11.25 7.07
N ASN A 44 -0.66 -10.02 7.20
CA ASN A 44 0.20 -9.38 6.19
C ASN A 44 1.52 -10.16 6.03
N TYR A 45 2.10 -10.62 7.12
CA TYR A 45 3.29 -11.46 7.08
C TYR A 45 3.01 -12.82 6.41
N ARG A 46 1.93 -13.47 6.81
CA ARG A 46 1.57 -14.80 6.28
C ARG A 46 1.30 -14.79 4.78
N PHE A 47 0.55 -13.81 4.29
CA PHE A 47 0.05 -13.77 2.92
C PHE A 47 0.86 -12.88 1.97
N ARG A 48 1.51 -11.85 2.47
CA ARG A 48 2.28 -10.88 1.66
C ARG A 48 3.77 -10.79 2.04
N ARG A 49 4.22 -11.56 3.04
CA ARG A 49 5.60 -11.55 3.58
C ARG A 49 6.05 -10.18 4.10
N LYS A 50 5.12 -9.31 4.48
CA LYS A 50 5.38 -7.99 5.04
C LYS A 50 5.13 -8.02 6.55
N ASN A 51 6.16 -7.76 7.35
CA ASN A 51 6.08 -7.80 8.82
C ASN A 51 5.64 -6.44 9.40
N GLU A 52 4.57 -5.88 8.88
CA GLU A 52 3.98 -4.61 9.29
C GLU A 52 2.45 -4.69 9.31
N ALA A 53 1.82 -3.95 10.20
CA ALA A 53 0.38 -3.83 10.20
C ALA A 53 -0.08 -2.91 9.05
N THR A 54 -1.21 -3.25 8.43
CA THR A 54 -1.88 -2.42 7.43
C THR A 54 -3.33 -2.19 7.83
N ASP A 55 -3.95 -1.20 7.25
CA ASP A 55 -5.35 -0.84 7.49
C ASP A 55 -6.34 -1.86 6.89
N VAL A 56 -6.07 -2.37 5.68
CA VAL A 56 -6.93 -3.32 4.99
C VAL A 56 -6.12 -4.38 4.22
N LEU A 57 -6.66 -5.60 4.18
CA LEU A 57 -6.21 -6.69 3.32
C LEU A 57 -7.42 -7.32 2.65
N SER A 58 -7.29 -7.65 1.37
CA SER A 58 -8.32 -8.32 0.59
C SER A 58 -7.81 -9.66 0.08
N PHE A 59 -8.62 -10.69 0.24
CA PHE A 59 -8.32 -12.06 -0.13
C PHE A 59 -9.40 -12.57 -1.09
N PRO A 60 -9.20 -12.45 -2.41
CA PRO A 60 -10.14 -12.96 -3.39
C PRO A 60 -10.31 -14.50 -3.25
N ALA A 61 -11.53 -14.98 -3.49
CA ALA A 61 -11.77 -16.40 -3.60
C ALA A 61 -10.94 -17.02 -4.74
N LEU A 62 -10.67 -18.32 -4.64
CA LEU A 62 -9.91 -19.04 -5.66
C LEU A 62 -10.62 -18.94 -7.02
N ARG A 63 -9.89 -18.53 -8.05
CA ARG A 63 -10.41 -18.46 -9.42
C ARG A 63 -10.69 -19.88 -9.96
N GLY A 64 -11.76 -20.00 -10.75
CA GLY A 64 -12.11 -21.27 -11.40
C GLY A 64 -12.98 -22.21 -10.55
N VAL A 65 -13.27 -21.87 -9.30
CA VAL A 65 -14.24 -22.60 -8.47
C VAL A 65 -15.55 -21.80 -8.48
N VAL A 66 -16.63 -22.38 -8.95
CA VAL A 66 -17.97 -21.78 -8.85
C VAL A 66 -18.37 -21.78 -7.38
N THR A 67 -18.05 -20.71 -6.67
CA THR A 67 -18.41 -20.55 -5.26
C THR A 67 -19.41 -19.42 -5.09
N ARG A 68 -20.30 -19.58 -4.10
CA ARG A 68 -21.16 -18.47 -3.63
C ARG A 68 -20.38 -17.47 -2.76
N PHE A 69 -19.04 -17.52 -2.78
CA PHE A 69 -18.13 -16.72 -1.99
C PHE A 69 -17.21 -15.91 -2.90
N ALA A 70 -17.11 -14.59 -2.65
CA ALA A 70 -16.29 -13.66 -3.43
C ALA A 70 -14.92 -13.43 -2.78
N GLY A 71 -14.84 -13.52 -1.46
CA GLY A 71 -13.59 -13.33 -0.73
C GLY A 71 -13.76 -12.66 0.64
N ASP A 72 -12.62 -12.43 1.30
CA ASP A 72 -12.55 -11.80 2.61
C ASP A 72 -11.92 -10.42 2.53
N VAL A 73 -12.37 -9.52 3.42
CA VAL A 73 -11.76 -8.21 3.67
C VAL A 73 -11.43 -8.12 5.16
N ALA A 74 -10.16 -8.02 5.52
CA ALA A 74 -9.71 -7.82 6.89
C ALA A 74 -9.32 -6.36 7.11
N ILE A 75 -9.72 -5.77 8.25
CA ILE A 75 -9.53 -4.35 8.58
C ILE A 75 -8.98 -4.22 10.01
N SER A 76 -7.93 -3.39 10.17
CA SER A 76 -7.43 -3.01 11.48
C SER A 76 -8.33 -1.97 12.13
N ALA A 77 -8.93 -2.30 13.29
CA ALA A 77 -9.76 -1.37 14.05
C ALA A 77 -8.97 -0.14 14.54
N GLU A 78 -7.75 -0.37 15.01
CA GLU A 78 -6.89 0.69 15.54
C GLU A 78 -6.40 1.63 14.45
N ILE A 79 -5.94 1.10 13.31
CA ILE A 79 -5.47 1.93 12.19
C ILE A 79 -6.63 2.69 11.56
N ALA A 80 -7.79 2.05 11.38
CA ALA A 80 -8.99 2.73 10.88
C ALA A 80 -9.41 3.89 11.80
N SER A 81 -9.42 3.68 13.12
CA SER A 81 -9.74 4.73 14.09
C SER A 81 -8.71 5.87 14.08
N ALA A 82 -7.42 5.56 14.00
CA ALA A 82 -6.36 6.55 13.91
C ALA A 82 -6.44 7.37 12.62
N ASN A 83 -6.69 6.72 11.48
CA ASN A 83 -6.88 7.38 10.20
C ASN A 83 -8.08 8.31 10.20
N ALA A 84 -9.22 7.85 10.71
CA ALA A 84 -10.44 8.65 10.84
C ALA A 84 -10.19 9.93 11.63
N LYS A 85 -9.55 9.81 12.81
CA LYS A 85 -9.17 10.96 13.63
C LYS A 85 -8.26 11.95 12.89
N ARG A 86 -7.24 11.44 12.20
CA ARG A 86 -6.27 12.25 11.45
C ARG A 86 -6.92 12.97 10.27
N LEU A 87 -7.95 12.37 9.66
CA LEU A 87 -8.60 12.85 8.44
C LEU A 87 -9.88 13.63 8.71
N GLY A 88 -10.32 13.72 9.97
CA GLY A 88 -11.47 14.54 10.38
C GLY A 88 -12.83 13.96 10.04
N HIS A 89 -12.95 12.61 9.97
CA HIS A 89 -14.23 11.93 9.78
C HIS A 89 -14.43 10.79 10.80
N SER A 90 -15.58 10.16 10.81
CA SER A 90 -15.90 9.11 11.78
C SER A 90 -15.18 7.79 11.49
N ALA A 91 -14.90 7.00 12.52
CA ALA A 91 -14.33 5.67 12.38
C ALA A 91 -15.25 4.74 11.55
N ALA A 92 -16.56 4.94 11.63
CA ALA A 92 -17.52 4.20 10.83
C ALA A 92 -17.44 4.53 9.32
N GLU A 93 -17.17 5.78 8.96
CA GLU A 93 -16.91 6.18 7.57
C GLU A 93 -15.59 5.60 7.07
N GLU A 94 -14.55 5.63 7.90
CA GLU A 94 -13.27 5.02 7.52
C GLU A 94 -13.41 3.53 7.25
N VAL A 95 -14.07 2.77 8.12
CA VAL A 95 -14.34 1.34 7.90
C VAL A 95 -15.09 1.12 6.59
N LYS A 96 -16.09 1.95 6.26
CA LYS A 96 -16.82 1.84 4.99
C LYS A 96 -15.92 2.13 3.78
N ILE A 97 -15.00 3.11 3.89
CA ILE A 97 -14.02 3.41 2.84
C ILE A 97 -13.11 2.20 2.61
N LEU A 98 -12.58 1.61 3.68
CA LEU A 98 -11.71 0.43 3.60
C LEU A 98 -12.45 -0.79 3.05
N VAL A 99 -13.72 -0.99 3.42
CA VAL A 99 -14.58 -2.04 2.84
C VAL A 99 -14.80 -1.81 1.34
N LEU A 100 -15.13 -0.60 0.92
CA LEU A 100 -15.32 -0.26 -0.49
C LEU A 100 -14.06 -0.57 -1.30
N HIS A 101 -12.90 -0.13 -0.81
CA HIS A 101 -11.59 -0.42 -1.41
C HIS A 101 -11.33 -1.92 -1.53
N GLY A 102 -11.59 -2.68 -0.45
CA GLY A 102 -11.46 -4.14 -0.45
C GLY A 102 -12.40 -4.81 -1.45
N VAL A 103 -13.65 -4.37 -1.55
CA VAL A 103 -14.64 -4.89 -2.50
C VAL A 103 -14.21 -4.63 -3.96
N LEU A 104 -13.59 -3.48 -4.24
CA LEU A 104 -13.01 -3.20 -5.57
C LEU A 104 -11.91 -4.20 -5.91
N HIS A 105 -10.98 -4.48 -4.99
CA HIS A 105 -9.97 -5.52 -5.20
C HIS A 105 -10.58 -6.90 -5.42
N LEU A 106 -11.60 -7.29 -4.65
CA LEU A 106 -12.31 -8.56 -4.86
C LEU A 106 -13.00 -8.64 -6.23
N SER A 107 -13.37 -7.49 -6.80
CA SER A 107 -13.98 -7.37 -8.14
C SER A 107 -12.93 -7.40 -9.27
N GLY A 108 -11.65 -7.50 -8.92
CA GLY A 108 -10.56 -7.60 -9.89
C GLY A 108 -9.85 -6.29 -10.23
N TYR A 109 -10.23 -5.17 -9.61
CA TYR A 109 -9.47 -3.92 -9.74
C TYR A 109 -8.15 -4.00 -8.99
N ASP A 110 -7.10 -3.39 -9.54
CA ASP A 110 -5.76 -3.33 -8.92
C ASP A 110 -5.07 -2.00 -9.22
N HIS A 111 -5.18 -1.05 -8.30
CA HIS A 111 -4.59 0.30 -8.44
C HIS A 111 -3.05 0.31 -8.57
N GLU A 112 -2.37 -0.81 -8.32
CA GLU A 112 -0.92 -0.93 -8.51
C GLU A 112 -0.56 -1.29 -9.96
N ARG A 113 -1.53 -1.83 -10.73
CA ARG A 113 -1.33 -2.36 -12.09
C ARG A 113 -2.21 -1.73 -13.15
N ASP A 114 -3.33 -1.10 -12.75
CA ASP A 114 -4.25 -0.46 -13.68
C ASP A 114 -3.79 0.96 -14.08
N HIS A 115 -4.44 1.55 -15.07
CA HIS A 115 -4.19 2.92 -15.50
C HIS A 115 -5.10 3.94 -14.77
N GLY A 116 -5.30 3.75 -13.46
CA GLY A 116 -6.16 4.60 -12.62
C GLY A 116 -7.65 4.25 -12.71
N GLU A 117 -8.01 3.08 -13.21
CA GLU A 117 -9.40 2.63 -13.35
C GLU A 117 -10.03 2.44 -11.98
N MET A 118 -9.33 1.79 -11.06
CA MET A 118 -9.78 1.62 -9.69
C MET A 118 -9.98 2.97 -8.97
N ALA A 119 -9.04 3.90 -9.16
CA ALA A 119 -9.12 5.22 -8.54
C ALA A 119 -10.36 5.99 -9.01
N ARG A 120 -10.62 6.03 -10.32
CA ARG A 120 -11.82 6.67 -10.87
C ARG A 120 -13.11 6.03 -10.37
N THR A 121 -13.15 4.71 -10.32
CA THR A 121 -14.30 3.95 -9.83
C THR A 121 -14.53 4.20 -8.33
N GLU A 122 -13.46 4.16 -7.52
CA GLU A 122 -13.54 4.45 -6.09
C GLU A 122 -14.09 5.86 -5.83
N VAL A 123 -13.57 6.88 -6.53
CA VAL A 123 -14.04 8.28 -6.41
C VAL A 123 -15.53 8.39 -6.75
N SER A 124 -15.97 7.76 -7.84
CA SER A 124 -17.38 7.79 -8.27
C SER A 124 -18.30 7.15 -7.24
N LEU A 125 -17.98 5.94 -6.81
CA LEU A 125 -18.79 5.19 -5.84
C LEU A 125 -18.81 5.87 -4.47
N ARG A 126 -17.71 6.43 -4.03
CA ARG A 126 -17.58 7.17 -2.78
C ARG A 126 -18.51 8.38 -2.76
N LYS A 127 -18.51 9.17 -3.84
CA LYS A 127 -19.44 10.31 -3.99
C LYS A 127 -20.91 9.86 -3.94
N GLU A 128 -21.26 8.81 -4.67
CA GLU A 128 -22.60 8.25 -4.68
C GLU A 128 -23.05 7.72 -3.31
N MET A 129 -22.10 7.15 -2.55
CA MET A 129 -22.36 6.62 -1.21
C MET A 129 -22.21 7.67 -0.10
N ARG A 130 -21.89 8.92 -0.44
CA ARG A 130 -21.68 10.05 0.48
C ARG A 130 -20.58 9.75 1.51
N LEU A 131 -19.46 9.19 1.04
CA LEU A 131 -18.28 8.92 1.86
C LEU A 131 -17.22 10.02 1.66
N PRO A 132 -16.35 10.27 2.66
CA PRO A 132 -15.18 11.15 2.55
C PRO A 132 -14.18 10.68 1.49
N ALA A 133 -13.03 11.36 1.36
CA ALA A 133 -11.97 11.01 0.42
C ALA A 133 -11.49 9.56 0.57
N GLY A 134 -11.36 8.85 -0.55
CA GLY A 134 -11.01 7.44 -0.59
C GLY A 134 -9.52 7.16 -0.33
N LEU A 135 -9.18 5.89 -0.20
CA LEU A 135 -7.84 5.44 0.15
C LEU A 135 -6.81 5.78 -0.95
N ILE A 136 -7.15 5.56 -2.20
CA ILE A 136 -6.27 5.82 -3.34
C ILE A 136 -6.04 7.33 -3.49
N GLU A 137 -7.10 8.13 -3.45
CA GLU A 137 -7.05 9.59 -3.55
C GLU A 137 -6.13 10.21 -2.47
N ARG A 138 -6.19 9.70 -1.25
CA ARG A 138 -5.32 10.13 -0.14
C ARG A 138 -3.85 9.76 -0.36
N ARG A 139 -3.56 8.59 -0.91
CA ARG A 139 -2.19 8.18 -1.24
C ARG A 139 -1.59 9.04 -2.34
N GLU A 140 -2.36 9.37 -3.36
CA GLU A 140 -1.91 10.24 -4.44
C GLU A 140 -1.63 11.66 -3.94
N GLU A 141 -2.46 12.20 -3.06
CA GLU A 141 -2.25 13.52 -2.46
C GLU A 141 -1.00 13.58 -1.58
N LEU A 142 -0.75 12.54 -0.76
CA LEU A 142 0.47 12.43 0.04
C LEU A 142 1.71 12.36 -0.85
N ASN A 143 1.70 11.49 -1.86
CA ASN A 143 2.80 11.36 -2.82
C ASN A 143 3.07 12.67 -3.59
N ARG A 144 2.03 13.45 -3.89
CA ARG A 144 2.17 14.76 -4.52
C ARG A 144 2.84 15.76 -3.58
N LYS A 145 2.40 15.84 -2.31
CA LYS A 145 3.00 16.72 -1.30
C LYS A 145 4.47 16.40 -1.05
N ASP A 146 4.83 15.12 -1.00
CA ASP A 146 6.21 14.67 -0.83
C ASP A 146 7.09 15.06 -2.02
N ARG A 147 6.58 14.93 -3.25
CA ARG A 147 7.29 15.36 -4.47
C ARG A 147 7.48 16.88 -4.51
N GLU A 148 6.47 17.65 -4.15
CA GLU A 148 6.56 19.12 -4.08
C GLU A 148 7.54 19.55 -2.98
N GLY A 149 7.53 18.90 -1.81
CA GLY A 149 8.49 19.13 -0.73
C GLY A 149 9.93 18.85 -1.15
N ALA A 150 10.17 17.73 -1.82
CA ALA A 150 11.49 17.35 -2.33
C ALA A 150 12.00 18.34 -3.41
N GLN A 151 11.12 18.83 -4.30
CA GLN A 151 11.47 19.84 -5.30
C GLN A 151 11.80 21.19 -4.66
N ARG A 152 11.05 21.62 -3.64
CA ARG A 152 11.35 22.85 -2.87
C ARG A 152 12.73 22.77 -2.20
N THR A 153 13.05 21.64 -1.61
CA THR A 153 14.34 21.43 -0.95
C THR A 153 15.50 21.48 -1.94
N ARG A 154 15.33 20.82 -3.11
CA ARG A 154 16.32 20.87 -4.20
C ARG A 154 16.52 22.28 -4.76
N ARG A 155 15.44 23.06 -4.95
CA ARG A 155 15.52 24.45 -5.41
C ARG A 155 16.23 25.34 -4.37
N LYS A 156 15.97 25.17 -3.08
CA LYS A 156 16.68 25.90 -2.02
C LYS A 156 18.17 25.52 -1.98
N ALA A 157 18.52 24.25 -2.09
CA ALA A 157 19.91 23.80 -2.13
C ALA A 157 20.66 24.34 -3.36
N ALA A 158 20.01 24.41 -4.52
CA ALA A 158 20.59 24.99 -5.73
C ALA A 158 20.77 26.51 -5.63
N ALA A 159 19.85 27.22 -4.94
CA ALA A 159 19.94 28.67 -4.73
C ALA A 159 21.01 29.06 -3.69
N THR A 160 21.35 28.20 -2.74
CA THR A 160 22.37 28.44 -1.71
C THR A 160 23.76 27.91 -2.12
N GLY A 161 23.85 27.12 -3.20
CA GLY A 161 25.11 26.53 -3.70
C GLY A 161 25.96 27.40 -4.63
N GLY A 162 25.63 28.64 -4.81
CA GLY A 162 26.33 29.57 -5.71
C GLY A 162 27.22 30.55 -4.99
N VAL A 163 28.25 30.17 -4.28
CA VAL A 163 29.54 30.86 -4.11
C VAL A 163 30.51 29.96 -3.34
N VAL A 164 31.30 29.16 -4.02
CA VAL A 164 32.62 28.76 -3.50
C VAL A 164 33.65 29.10 -4.57
N THR A 165 34.25 30.28 -4.37
CA THR A 165 35.41 30.79 -5.07
C THR A 165 36.53 29.76 -5.14
N GLY A 166 37.04 29.55 -6.34
CA GLY A 166 38.18 28.73 -6.62
C GLY A 166 39.44 29.20 -5.85
N ARG A 167 39.95 28.32 -5.06
CA ARG A 167 41.37 28.35 -4.63
C ARG A 167 42.06 27.14 -5.22
N ARG A 168 42.74 27.40 -6.37
CA ARG A 168 43.71 26.52 -6.95
C ARG A 168 44.81 26.24 -5.87
N ARG A 169 44.95 25.01 -5.43
CA ARG A 169 46.19 24.52 -4.85
C ARG A 169 46.87 23.53 -5.83
N ARG A 170 47.94 24.04 -6.41
CA ARG A 170 48.97 23.29 -7.13
C ARG A 170 49.79 22.51 -6.07
N ALA A 171 49.89 21.20 -6.19
CA ALA A 171 50.93 20.36 -5.56
C ALA A 171 51.07 19.11 -6.39
N LEU A 172 52.07 19.12 -7.27
CA LEU A 172 53.30 18.33 -7.21
C LEU A 172 53.09 16.81 -7.28
N SER A 173 53.41 16.32 -8.50
CA SER A 173 53.73 14.96 -8.86
C SER A 173 54.79 14.34 -7.95
N ARG A 174 54.57 13.12 -7.47
CA ARG A 174 55.66 12.13 -7.29
C ARG A 174 55.06 10.74 -7.46
N GLY A 175 55.65 10.03 -8.38
CA GLY A 175 55.30 8.69 -8.74
C GLY A 175 55.72 7.64 -7.73
N ALA A 176 55.04 6.55 -7.73
CA ALA A 176 55.53 5.26 -7.29
C ALA A 176 54.84 4.16 -8.11
N ARG A 177 55.61 3.58 -9.01
CA ARG A 177 55.31 2.30 -9.65
C ARG A 177 55.54 1.19 -8.63
N VAL A 178 54.57 0.29 -8.44
CA VAL A 178 54.82 -1.06 -7.93
C VAL A 178 53.91 -2.03 -8.69
N ARG A 179 54.52 -2.75 -9.56
CA ARG A 179 54.59 -4.15 -9.95
C ARG A 179 53.39 -5.02 -9.66
N ALA A 180 52.88 -5.54 -10.76
CA ALA A 180 52.03 -6.71 -10.87
C ALA A 180 52.79 -7.99 -10.45
N THR A 181 52.12 -8.87 -9.72
CA THR A 181 52.45 -10.28 -9.71
C THR A 181 51.17 -11.10 -9.94
N ARG A 182 51.27 -11.83 -10.99
CA ARG A 182 50.39 -12.90 -11.48
C ARG A 182 50.63 -14.15 -10.62
N ALA A 183 49.55 -14.80 -10.18
CA ALA A 183 49.60 -16.23 -9.90
C ALA A 183 48.27 -16.86 -10.36
N SER A 184 48.46 -17.77 -11.27
CA SER A 184 47.49 -18.64 -11.92
C SER A 184 47.37 -19.98 -11.17
N SER A 185 46.37 -20.72 -11.59
CA SER A 185 46.13 -22.18 -11.51
C SER A 185 45.17 -22.61 -10.42
N SER A 186 44.12 -23.22 -10.73
CA SER A 186 43.75 -24.45 -11.43
C SER A 186 43.09 -25.40 -10.45
N GLY A 187 42.03 -26.03 -10.80
CA GLY A 187 41.61 -27.25 -10.15
C GLY A 187 40.10 -27.50 -10.14
N ALA A 188 39.65 -28.07 -11.18
CA ALA A 188 38.53 -28.89 -11.43
C ALA A 188 38.23 -29.94 -10.32
N LYS A 189 36.95 -30.27 -10.09
CA LYS A 189 36.36 -31.59 -10.28
C LYS A 189 34.91 -31.68 -9.85
N ARG A 190 34.13 -32.10 -10.73
CA ARG A 190 32.89 -32.89 -10.81
C ARG A 190 32.67 -33.92 -9.66
N ALA A 191 31.38 -34.03 -9.28
CA ALA A 191 30.61 -35.28 -9.07
C ALA A 191 29.16 -34.89 -8.78
N ARG A 192 28.30 -35.30 -9.47
CA ARG A 192 27.24 -36.21 -9.90
C ARG A 192 26.66 -37.10 -8.79
N ALA A 193 25.30 -37.18 -8.86
CA ALA A 193 24.35 -38.23 -8.44
C ALA A 193 23.98 -38.23 -6.94
N ARG A 194 22.81 -38.27 -6.57
CA ARG A 194 21.52 -38.91 -6.98
C ARG A 194 20.34 -38.10 -6.44
#